data_1f733cb0fe9f5491df5adb4c97474965
#
_entry.id   1f733cb0fe9f5491df5adb4c97474965
#
_cell.length_a   1.000
_cell.length_b   1.000
_cell.length_c   1.000
_cell.angle_alpha   90.00
_cell.angle_beta   90.00
_cell.angle_gamma   90.00
#
_symmetry.space_group_name_H-M   'P 1'
#
loop_
_entity.id
_entity.type
_entity.pdbx_description
1 polymer ?
#
loop_
_entity_poly.entity_id
_entity_poly.type
_entity_poly.pdbx_seq_one_letter_code
_entity_poly.pdbx_strand_id
1 'polypeptide(L)'
;MEKRFQCNVKRLRSMNDLSLAQFVGSSILESILKSSGEQPVFCDCVKLIRSLPIQILPGDKMNIITEIFESIKTTLRSLGKPVGADDILPILEFILIRGNIQGLGVEIRLIKDFLHPDIQGGEKGLLFCHFFSAYKSLAK
;
A
#
# COMPACT_ATOMS: atom_id res chain seq x y z
N MET A 1 -13.66 0.41 -12.29
CA MET A 1 -12.37 0.10 -11.61
C MET A 1 -12.57 -0.29 -10.15
N GLU A 2 -13.33 0.49 -9.39
CA GLU A 2 -13.55 0.20 -7.96
C GLU A 2 -14.21 -1.15 -7.71
N LYS A 3 -15.19 -1.54 -8.50
CA LYS A 3 -15.85 -2.85 -8.34
C LYS A 3 -14.87 -4.00 -8.51
N ARG A 4 -13.98 -3.92 -9.52
CA ARG A 4 -12.98 -4.96 -9.75
C ARG A 4 -11.98 -5.01 -8.61
N PHE A 5 -11.57 -3.83 -8.12
CA PHE A 5 -10.68 -3.74 -6.98
C PHE A 5 -11.31 -4.44 -5.77
N GLN A 6 -12.55 -4.11 -5.43
CA GLN A 6 -13.23 -4.70 -4.27
C GLN A 6 -13.39 -6.21 -4.42
N CYS A 7 -13.78 -6.69 -5.59
CA CYS A 7 -13.90 -8.13 -5.85
C CYS A 7 -12.56 -8.84 -5.70
N ASN A 8 -11.50 -8.29 -6.27
CA ASN A 8 -10.19 -8.90 -6.21
C ASN A 8 -9.64 -8.92 -4.79
N VAL A 9 -9.80 -7.81 -4.06
CA VAL A 9 -9.35 -7.74 -2.66
C VAL A 9 -10.12 -8.75 -1.80
N LYS A 10 -11.44 -8.85 -1.97
CA LYS A 10 -12.25 -9.81 -1.21
C LYS A 10 -11.75 -11.23 -1.44
N ARG A 11 -11.46 -11.60 -2.69
CA ARG A 11 -10.93 -12.91 -3.03
C ARG A 11 -9.55 -13.14 -2.42
N LEU A 12 -8.66 -12.17 -2.56
CA LEU A 12 -7.27 -12.29 -2.14
C LEU A 12 -7.11 -12.29 -0.62
N ARG A 13 -8.01 -11.63 0.11
CA ARG A 13 -7.94 -11.58 1.56
C ARG A 13 -8.09 -12.96 2.22
N SER A 14 -8.72 -13.91 1.56
CA SER A 14 -8.87 -15.26 2.09
C SER A 14 -7.56 -16.06 2.03
N MET A 15 -6.56 -15.60 1.28
CA MET A 15 -5.27 -16.26 1.18
C MET A 15 -4.44 -15.99 2.44
N ASN A 16 -3.60 -16.97 2.83
CA ASN A 16 -2.64 -16.73 3.90
C ASN A 16 -1.54 -15.77 3.42
N ASP A 17 -0.76 -15.23 4.37
CA ASP A 17 0.22 -14.21 4.06
C ASP A 17 1.30 -14.70 3.09
N LEU A 18 1.77 -15.93 3.23
CA LEU A 18 2.79 -16.48 2.36
C LEU A 18 2.28 -16.65 0.93
N SER A 19 1.07 -17.20 0.77
CA SER A 19 0.45 -17.32 -0.55
C SER A 19 0.22 -15.96 -1.19
N LEU A 20 -0.18 -14.98 -0.39
CA LEU A 20 -0.39 -13.61 -0.87
C LEU A 20 0.92 -12.98 -1.32
N ALA A 21 2.01 -13.18 -0.57
CA ALA A 21 3.34 -12.72 -0.96
C ALA A 21 3.78 -13.31 -2.30
N GLN A 22 3.50 -14.58 -2.50
CA GLN A 22 3.77 -15.24 -3.78
C GLN A 22 2.94 -14.66 -4.91
N PHE A 23 1.67 -14.37 -4.64
CA PHE A 23 0.78 -13.77 -5.63
C PHE A 23 1.28 -12.39 -6.10
N VAL A 24 1.69 -11.53 -5.16
CA VAL A 24 2.20 -10.20 -5.52
C VAL A 24 3.63 -10.25 -6.06
N GLY A 25 4.29 -11.39 -5.97
CA GLY A 25 5.61 -11.59 -6.57
C GLY A 25 6.76 -10.97 -5.82
N SER A 26 6.65 -10.79 -4.51
CA SER A 26 7.70 -10.19 -3.70
C SER A 26 8.53 -11.25 -2.98
N SER A 27 9.77 -11.45 -3.43
CA SER A 27 10.70 -12.35 -2.75
C SER A 27 11.12 -11.80 -1.39
N ILE A 28 11.21 -10.48 -1.25
CA ILE A 28 11.53 -9.84 0.02
C ILE A 28 10.42 -10.11 1.03
N LEU A 29 9.16 -9.94 0.65
CA LEU A 29 8.02 -10.18 1.51
C LEU A 29 7.95 -11.65 1.94
N GLU A 30 8.19 -12.59 1.01
CA GLU A 30 8.26 -14.00 1.34
C GLU A 30 9.36 -14.30 2.37
N SER A 31 10.54 -13.71 2.19
CA SER A 31 11.65 -13.87 3.11
C SER A 31 11.31 -13.36 4.50
N ILE A 32 10.68 -12.19 4.58
CA ILE A 32 10.25 -11.58 5.85
C ILE A 32 9.24 -12.49 6.55
N LEU A 33 8.24 -12.98 5.83
CA LEU A 33 7.20 -13.81 6.40
C LEU A 33 7.73 -15.16 6.89
N LYS A 34 8.69 -15.72 6.19
CA LYS A 34 9.33 -16.98 6.62
C LYS A 34 10.16 -16.80 7.89
N SER A 35 10.79 -15.63 8.06
CA SER A 35 11.65 -15.38 9.21
C SER A 35 10.90 -14.82 10.43
N SER A 36 9.76 -14.15 10.23
CA SER A 36 8.99 -13.54 11.33
C SER A 36 8.06 -14.52 12.05
N GLY A 37 7.86 -15.71 11.51
CA GLY A 37 6.95 -16.69 12.09
C GLY A 37 5.51 -16.25 12.01
N GLU A 38 4.80 -16.26 13.15
CA GLU A 38 3.38 -15.91 13.21
C GLU A 38 3.13 -14.41 13.45
N GLN A 39 4.18 -13.60 13.60
CA GLN A 39 4.01 -12.18 13.88
C GLN A 39 3.50 -11.44 12.64
N PRO A 40 2.49 -10.55 12.81
CA PRO A 40 1.99 -9.76 11.69
C PRO A 40 3.07 -8.85 11.12
N VAL A 41 3.16 -8.80 9.80
CA VAL A 41 4.11 -7.95 9.09
C VAL A 41 3.37 -6.74 8.55
N PHE A 42 3.99 -5.57 8.63
CA PHE A 42 3.41 -4.30 8.16
C PHE A 42 2.08 -3.95 8.84
N CYS A 43 1.91 -4.35 10.10
CA CYS A 43 0.70 -4.08 10.88
C CYS A 43 0.43 -2.57 10.98
N ASP A 44 1.47 -1.77 11.20
CA ASP A 44 1.34 -0.32 11.29
C ASP A 44 0.89 0.28 9.96
N CYS A 45 1.37 -0.24 8.84
CA CYS A 45 0.96 0.20 7.51
C CYS A 45 -0.52 -0.11 7.26
N VAL A 46 -0.99 -1.27 7.69
CA VAL A 46 -2.40 -1.65 7.57
C VAL A 46 -3.28 -0.73 8.41
N LYS A 47 -2.84 -0.38 9.62
CA LYS A 47 -3.56 0.58 10.46
C LYS A 47 -3.62 1.96 9.81
N LEU A 48 -2.52 2.41 9.22
CA LEU A 48 -2.46 3.69 8.53
C LEU A 48 -3.43 3.72 7.34
N ILE A 49 -3.43 2.70 6.50
CA ILE A 49 -4.32 2.69 5.34
C ILE A 49 -5.79 2.66 5.77
N ARG A 50 -6.12 1.98 6.85
CA ARG A 50 -7.48 1.96 7.39
C ARG A 50 -7.92 3.33 7.93
N SER A 51 -6.97 4.17 8.33
CA SER A 51 -7.27 5.53 8.79
C SER A 51 -7.50 6.51 7.64
N LEU A 52 -7.18 6.13 6.40
CA LEU A 52 -7.26 7.02 5.25
C LEU A 52 -8.68 7.60 5.04
N PRO A 53 -9.76 6.79 5.05
CA PRO A 53 -11.10 7.35 4.87
C PRO A 53 -11.57 8.22 6.03
N ILE A 54 -10.94 8.10 7.21
CA ILE A 54 -11.30 8.87 8.40
C ILE A 54 -10.82 10.30 8.26
N GLN A 55 -9.71 10.53 7.57
CA GLN A 55 -9.20 11.88 7.36
C GLN A 55 -10.11 12.66 6.41
N ILE A 56 -10.43 13.89 6.78
CA ILE A 56 -11.37 14.73 6.01
C ILE A 56 -10.64 15.48 4.91
N LEU A 57 -9.47 16.04 5.21
CA LEU A 57 -8.74 16.89 4.27
C LEU A 57 -7.84 16.06 3.36
N PRO A 58 -7.80 16.36 2.04
CA PRO A 58 -6.92 15.65 1.11
C PRO A 58 -5.44 15.72 1.49
N GLY A 59 -5.00 16.83 2.08
CA GLY A 59 -3.62 16.96 2.55
C GLY A 59 -3.30 15.97 3.66
N ASP A 60 -4.24 15.74 4.58
CA ASP A 60 -4.08 14.74 5.65
C ASP A 60 -4.05 13.33 5.07
N LYS A 61 -4.86 13.07 4.03
CA LYS A 61 -4.84 11.78 3.33
C LYS A 61 -3.49 11.54 2.67
N MET A 62 -2.90 12.56 2.05
CA MET A 62 -1.57 12.45 1.45
C MET A 62 -0.49 12.20 2.51
N ASN A 63 -0.64 12.81 3.69
CA ASN A 63 0.27 12.55 4.80
C ASN A 63 0.22 11.10 5.25
N ILE A 64 -0.96 10.48 5.26
CA ILE A 64 -1.10 9.05 5.56
C ILE A 64 -0.31 8.21 4.55
N ILE A 65 -0.42 8.52 3.27
CA ILE A 65 0.34 7.82 2.23
C ILE A 65 1.84 7.95 2.47
N THR A 66 2.30 9.17 2.78
CA THR A 66 3.72 9.42 3.08
C THR A 66 4.19 8.59 4.27
N GLU A 67 3.38 8.53 5.34
CA GLU A 67 3.71 7.75 6.53
C GLU A 67 3.77 6.24 6.23
N ILE A 68 2.91 5.74 5.36
CA ILE A 68 2.94 4.35 4.94
C ILE A 68 4.29 4.01 4.29
N PHE A 69 4.75 4.86 3.35
CA PHE A 69 6.04 4.66 2.69
C PHE A 69 7.20 4.70 3.69
N GLU A 70 7.18 5.66 4.61
CA GLU A 70 8.21 5.76 5.64
C GLU A 70 8.21 4.54 6.56
N SER A 71 7.04 4.04 6.92
CA SER A 71 6.90 2.83 7.74
C SER A 71 7.45 1.60 7.01
N ILE A 72 7.18 1.47 5.71
CA ILE A 72 7.73 0.37 4.89
C ILE A 72 9.26 0.43 4.91
N LYS A 73 9.83 1.61 4.63
CA LYS A 73 11.28 1.80 4.61
C LYS A 73 11.91 1.47 5.96
N THR A 74 11.31 1.95 7.03
CA THR A 74 11.81 1.70 8.40
C THR A 74 11.79 0.22 8.72
N THR A 75 10.70 -0.48 8.38
CA THR A 75 10.58 -1.91 8.62
C THR A 75 11.64 -2.68 7.84
N LEU A 76 11.84 -2.37 6.57
CA LEU A 76 12.85 -3.04 5.76
C LEU A 76 14.26 -2.79 6.25
N ARG A 77 14.57 -1.56 6.68
CA ARG A 77 15.87 -1.24 7.24
C ARG A 77 16.14 -2.01 8.53
N SER A 78 15.15 -2.09 9.41
CA SER A 78 15.30 -2.81 10.69
C SER A 78 15.54 -4.30 10.47
N LEU A 79 15.09 -4.85 9.35
CA LEU A 79 15.30 -6.25 8.99
C LEU A 79 16.55 -6.48 8.14
N GLY A 80 17.32 -5.40 7.88
CA GLY A 80 18.53 -5.49 7.06
C GLY A 80 18.26 -5.78 5.59
N LYS A 81 17.06 -5.49 5.11
CA LYS A 81 16.68 -5.72 3.71
C LYS A 81 16.93 -4.46 2.88
N PRO A 82 17.47 -4.61 1.66
CA PRO A 82 17.61 -3.45 0.77
C PRO A 82 16.24 -2.95 0.32
N VAL A 83 16.13 -1.62 0.12
CA VAL A 83 14.89 -1.00 -0.35
C VAL A 83 15.08 -0.57 -1.80
N GLY A 84 14.48 -1.33 -2.72
CA GLY A 84 14.46 -0.97 -4.13
C GLY A 84 13.08 -0.49 -4.54
N ALA A 85 13.01 0.32 -5.60
CA ALA A 85 11.73 0.81 -6.10
C ALA A 85 10.81 -0.34 -6.52
N ASP A 86 11.37 -1.41 -7.07
CA ASP A 86 10.61 -2.58 -7.52
C ASP A 86 10.03 -3.38 -6.37
N ASP A 87 10.56 -3.24 -5.16
CA ASP A 87 10.10 -3.99 -4.00
C ASP A 87 8.90 -3.31 -3.31
N ILE A 88 8.75 -2.01 -3.49
CA ILE A 88 7.72 -1.23 -2.80
C ILE A 88 6.32 -1.55 -3.34
N LEU A 89 6.18 -1.67 -4.66
CA LEU A 89 4.87 -1.89 -5.28
C LEU A 89 4.19 -3.19 -4.80
N PRO A 90 4.87 -4.35 -4.80
CA PRO A 90 4.25 -5.57 -4.26
C PRO A 90 3.89 -5.45 -2.77
N ILE A 91 4.70 -4.77 -1.98
CA ILE A 91 4.40 -4.55 -0.56
C ILE A 91 3.17 -3.69 -0.39
N LEU A 92 3.03 -2.62 -1.20
CA LEU A 92 1.82 -1.80 -1.20
C LEU A 92 0.58 -2.60 -1.56
N GLU A 93 0.67 -3.47 -2.55
CA GLU A 93 -0.44 -4.35 -2.93
C GLU A 93 -0.85 -5.23 -1.76
N PHE A 94 0.10 -5.82 -1.06
CA PHE A 94 -0.15 -6.63 0.14
C PHE A 94 -0.88 -5.79 1.20
N ILE A 95 -0.41 -4.57 1.46
CA ILE A 95 -1.02 -3.69 2.46
C ILE A 95 -2.45 -3.31 2.07
N LEU A 96 -2.70 -3.01 0.79
CA LEU A 96 -4.04 -2.67 0.31
C LEU A 96 -5.00 -3.84 0.45
N ILE A 97 -4.54 -5.05 0.17
CA ILE A 97 -5.36 -6.25 0.33
C ILE A 97 -5.73 -6.46 1.80
N ARG A 98 -4.76 -6.37 2.70
CA ARG A 98 -4.99 -6.56 4.14
C ARG A 98 -5.80 -5.42 4.75
N GLY A 99 -5.66 -4.20 4.22
CA GLY A 99 -6.42 -3.05 4.69
C GLY A 99 -7.89 -3.12 4.35
N ASN A 100 -8.21 -3.63 3.17
CA ASN A 100 -9.60 -3.79 2.69
C ASN A 100 -10.41 -2.49 2.80
N ILE A 101 -9.94 -1.44 2.13
CA ILE A 101 -10.58 -0.13 2.20
C ILE A 101 -11.71 -0.07 1.18
N GLN A 102 -12.92 0.22 1.66
CA GLN A 102 -14.07 0.47 0.79
C GLN A 102 -13.97 1.88 0.23
N GLY A 103 -14.26 2.03 -1.06
CA GLY A 103 -14.25 3.34 -1.71
C GLY A 103 -12.85 3.93 -1.91
N LEU A 104 -11.83 3.09 -2.00
CA LEU A 104 -10.46 3.57 -2.17
C LEU A 104 -10.30 4.41 -3.44
N GLY A 105 -11.04 4.11 -4.50
CA GLY A 105 -11.03 4.90 -5.73
C GLY A 105 -11.44 6.34 -5.51
N VAL A 106 -12.41 6.58 -4.63
CA VAL A 106 -12.86 7.94 -4.27
C VAL A 106 -11.74 8.65 -3.51
N GLU A 107 -11.10 7.98 -2.56
CA GLU A 107 -9.98 8.55 -1.80
C GLU A 107 -8.85 8.96 -2.72
N ILE A 108 -8.50 8.10 -3.68
CA ILE A 108 -7.45 8.39 -4.66
C ILE A 108 -7.81 9.62 -5.50
N ARG A 109 -9.06 9.73 -5.93
CA ARG A 109 -9.52 10.89 -6.71
C ARG A 109 -9.41 12.18 -5.92
N LEU A 110 -9.80 12.16 -4.64
CA LEU A 110 -9.70 13.34 -3.77
C LEU A 110 -8.25 13.78 -3.62
N ILE A 111 -7.33 12.84 -3.42
CA ILE A 111 -5.91 13.15 -3.29
C ILE A 111 -5.36 13.68 -4.61
N LYS A 112 -5.74 13.07 -5.73
CA LYS A 112 -5.29 13.48 -7.05
C LYS A 112 -5.70 14.93 -7.34
N ASP A 113 -6.93 15.29 -7.02
CA ASP A 113 -7.44 16.64 -7.22
C ASP A 113 -6.73 17.66 -6.32
N PHE A 114 -6.29 17.23 -5.14
CA PHE A 114 -5.53 18.07 -4.22
C PHE A 114 -4.11 18.34 -4.72
N LEU A 115 -3.48 17.36 -5.38
CA LEU A 115 -2.09 17.49 -5.81
C LEU A 115 -1.99 18.49 -6.95
N HIS A 116 -1.50 19.69 -6.62
CA HIS A 116 -1.24 20.73 -7.61
C HIS A 116 -0.12 20.29 -8.57
N PRO A 117 -0.13 20.75 -9.84
CA PRO A 117 0.93 20.42 -10.79
C PRO A 117 2.36 20.64 -10.27
N ASP A 118 2.56 21.67 -9.45
CA ASP A 118 3.86 21.95 -8.84
C ASP A 118 4.30 20.89 -7.83
N ILE A 119 3.33 20.22 -7.19
CA ILE A 119 3.57 19.17 -6.21
C ILE A 119 3.72 17.81 -6.90
N GLN A 120 3.01 17.60 -8.01
CA GLN A 120 3.00 16.33 -8.73
C GLN A 120 4.39 15.91 -9.24
N GLY A 121 5.26 16.88 -9.52
CA GLY A 121 6.62 16.59 -9.95
C GLY A 121 7.60 16.30 -8.82
N GLY A 122 7.18 16.46 -7.54
CA GLY A 122 8.01 16.23 -6.38
C GLY A 122 7.88 14.84 -5.77
N GLU A 123 8.43 14.68 -4.57
CA GLU A 123 8.41 13.41 -3.85
C GLU A 123 6.97 12.92 -3.60
N LYS A 124 6.07 13.80 -3.17
CA LYS A 124 4.67 13.44 -2.90
C LYS A 124 3.97 12.93 -4.16
N GLY A 125 4.24 13.55 -5.31
CA GLY A 125 3.68 13.09 -6.57
C GLY A 125 4.18 11.70 -6.94
N LEU A 126 5.45 11.42 -6.71
CA LEU A 126 6.03 10.10 -6.97
C LEU A 126 5.40 9.04 -6.06
N LEU A 127 5.28 9.33 -4.77
CA LEU A 127 4.64 8.42 -3.82
C LEU A 127 3.19 8.15 -4.20
N PHE A 128 2.46 9.18 -4.60
CA PHE A 128 1.08 9.03 -5.06
C PHE A 128 1.01 8.14 -6.31
N CYS A 129 1.94 8.31 -7.25
CA CYS A 129 1.98 7.48 -8.46
C CYS A 129 2.17 6.00 -8.12
N HIS A 130 3.06 5.69 -7.20
CA HIS A 130 3.26 4.32 -6.73
C HIS A 130 2.01 3.76 -6.09
N PHE A 131 1.37 4.54 -5.23
CA PHE A 131 0.13 4.15 -4.56
C PHE A 131 -1.00 3.88 -5.56
N PHE A 132 -1.17 4.79 -6.53
CA PHE A 132 -2.17 4.63 -7.59
C PHE A 132 -1.86 3.40 -8.44
N SER A 133 -0.60 3.14 -8.74
CA SER A 133 -0.20 1.97 -9.52
C SER A 133 -0.56 0.67 -8.82
N ALA A 134 -0.38 0.59 -7.50
CA ALA A 134 -0.80 -0.56 -6.71
C ALA A 134 -2.31 -0.78 -6.79
N TYR A 135 -3.08 0.30 -6.65
CA TYR A 135 -4.54 0.24 -6.77
C TYR A 135 -4.96 -0.26 -8.15
N LYS A 136 -4.39 0.31 -9.22
CA LYS A 136 -4.72 -0.10 -10.58
C LYS A 136 -4.35 -1.55 -10.86
N SER A 137 -3.23 -2.00 -10.33
CA SER A 137 -2.79 -3.38 -10.49
C SER A 137 -3.79 -4.35 -9.88
N LEU A 138 -4.31 -4.05 -8.70
CA LEU A 138 -5.30 -4.88 -8.02
C LEU A 138 -6.70 -4.78 -8.66
N ALA A 139 -6.95 -3.74 -9.44
CA ALA A 139 -8.24 -3.53 -10.10
C ALA A 139 -8.36 -4.19 -11.47
N LYS A 140 -7.32 -4.83 -11.94
CA LYS A 140 -7.32 -5.49 -13.25
C LYS A 140 -8.20 -6.73 -13.33
#